data_205df124523a1dc715b5dd5cc3cd74d9
#
_entry.id   205df124523a1dc715b5dd5cc3cd74d9
#
_cell.length_a   1.000
_cell.length_b   1.000
_cell.length_c   1.000
_cell.angle_alpha   90.00
_cell.angle_beta   90.00
_cell.angle_gamma   90.00
#
_symmetry.space_group_name_H-M   'P 1'
#
loop_
_entity.id
_entity.type
_entity.pdbx_description
1 polymer ?
#
loop_
_entity_poly.entity_id
_entity_poly.type
_entity_poly.pdbx_seq_one_letter_code
_entity_poly.pdbx_strand_id
1 'polypeptide(L)' 'MNTIKCEICGKEIPSGEAIYYEAGDYFVCKKCWEDEFVECERCGDIISRDEAYQGFDGYLCECCHDDLFG' A
#
# COMPACT_ATOMS: atom_id res chain seq x y z
N MET A 1 20.17 4.31 -17.80
CA MET A 1 19.55 3.50 -16.76
C MET A 1 18.05 3.71 -16.76
N ASN A 2 17.31 2.66 -16.56
CA ASN A 2 15.85 2.74 -16.57
C ASN A 2 15.35 3.18 -15.19
N THR A 3 14.55 4.24 -15.20
CA THR A 3 13.90 4.70 -13.98
C THR A 3 12.39 4.59 -14.16
N ILE A 4 11.70 4.48 -13.04
CA ILE A 4 10.25 4.42 -12.98
C ILE A 4 9.79 5.61 -12.14
N LYS A 5 8.75 6.27 -12.59
CA LYS A 5 8.23 7.43 -11.88
C LYS A 5 7.22 6.98 -10.84
N CYS A 6 7.39 7.46 -9.60
CA CYS A 6 6.43 7.19 -8.54
C CYS A 6 5.10 7.85 -8.89
N GLU A 7 4.04 7.07 -8.88
CA GLU A 7 2.69 7.56 -9.24
C GLU A 7 2.15 8.58 -8.23
N ILE A 8 2.62 8.51 -7.00
CA ILE A 8 2.11 9.37 -5.93
C ILE A 8 2.87 10.68 -5.84
N CYS A 9 4.19 10.61 -5.68
CA CYS A 9 5.02 11.83 -5.49
C CYS A 9 5.67 12.33 -6.77
N GLY A 10 5.69 11.53 -7.81
CA GLY A 10 6.27 11.90 -9.10
C GLY A 10 7.79 11.85 -9.18
N LYS A 11 8.44 11.31 -8.17
CA LYS A 11 9.90 11.17 -8.17
C LYS A 11 10.33 10.02 -9.07
N GLU A 12 11.47 10.19 -9.70
CA GLU A 12 12.09 9.10 -10.46
C GLU A 12 12.81 8.16 -9.51
N ILE A 13 12.52 6.87 -9.64
CA ILE A 13 13.12 5.84 -8.80
C ILE A 13 13.80 4.81 -9.69
N PRO A 14 14.93 4.23 -9.25
CA PRO A 14 15.54 3.13 -9.98
C PRO A 14 14.56 1.98 -10.11
N SER A 15 14.54 1.32 -11.26
CA SER A 15 13.59 0.23 -11.48
C SER A 15 13.70 -0.89 -10.44
N GLY A 16 14.88 -1.10 -9.90
CA GLY A 16 15.11 -2.10 -8.85
C GLY A 16 14.54 -1.72 -7.48
N GLU A 17 14.24 -0.44 -7.27
CA GLU A 17 13.69 0.06 -6.01
C GLU A 17 12.21 0.41 -6.10
N ALA A 18 11.65 0.36 -7.30
CA ALA A 18 10.24 0.64 -7.51
C ALA A 18 9.40 -0.51 -6.95
N ILE A 19 8.36 -0.16 -6.23
CA ILE A 19 7.44 -1.15 -5.65
C ILE A 19 6.15 -1.13 -6.46
N TYR A 20 5.78 -2.30 -6.98
CA TYR A 20 4.58 -2.43 -7.77
C TYR A 20 3.36 -2.60 -6.87
N TYR A 21 2.39 -1.73 -7.04
CA TYR A 21 1.11 -1.85 -6.36
C TYR A 21 0.12 -2.51 -7.31
N GLU A 22 -0.16 -3.78 -7.06
CA GLU A 22 -0.96 -4.62 -7.94
C GLU A 22 -2.41 -4.12 -8.09
N ALA A 23 -3.02 -3.72 -6.99
CA ALA A 23 -4.41 -3.26 -7.00
C ALA A 23 -4.60 -1.99 -7.83
N GLY A 24 -3.61 -1.11 -7.87
CA GLY A 24 -3.66 0.12 -8.63
C GLY A 24 -2.97 0.03 -10.00
N ASP A 25 -2.23 -1.04 -10.22
CA ASP A 25 -1.46 -1.26 -11.44
C ASP A 25 -0.48 -0.12 -11.74
N TYR A 26 0.28 0.29 -10.71
CA TYR A 26 1.31 1.33 -10.84
C TYR A 26 2.45 1.09 -9.87
N PHE A 27 3.55 1.85 -10.06
CA PHE A 27 4.72 1.76 -9.19
C PHE A 27 4.81 2.97 -8.27
N VAL A 28 5.33 2.75 -7.08
CA VAL A 28 5.56 3.80 -6.10
C VAL A 28 6.94 3.65 -5.51
N CYS A 29 7.48 4.73 -4.95
CA CYS A 29 8.75 4.67 -4.25
C CYS A 29 8.53 4.07 -2.85
N LYS A 30 9.62 3.61 -2.25
CA LYS A 30 9.56 2.98 -0.93
C LYS A 30 8.93 3.90 0.12
N LYS A 31 9.26 5.19 0.07
CA LYS A 31 8.72 6.16 1.02
C LYS A 31 7.20 6.28 0.91
N CYS A 32 6.68 6.41 -0.31
CA CYS A 32 5.24 6.46 -0.53
C CYS A 32 4.58 5.14 -0.14
N TRP A 33 5.25 4.03 -0.43
CA TRP A 33 4.76 2.72 -0.05
C TRP A 33 4.53 2.62 1.46
N GLU A 34 5.49 3.09 2.25
CA GLU A 34 5.39 3.06 3.70
C GLU A 34 4.41 4.09 4.26
N ASP A 35 4.31 5.26 3.62
CA ASP A 35 3.46 6.36 4.09
C ASP A 35 2.00 6.22 3.66
N GLU A 36 1.79 5.74 2.44
CA GLU A 36 0.45 5.71 1.84
C GLU A 36 -0.25 4.37 1.91
N PHE A 37 0.48 3.31 2.18
CA PHE A 37 -0.06 1.96 2.22
C PHE A 37 0.19 1.31 3.57
N VAL A 38 -0.74 0.46 3.96
CA VAL A 38 -0.64 -0.30 5.20
C VAL A 38 -0.97 -1.76 4.93
N GLU A 39 -0.53 -2.62 5.82
CA GLU A 39 -0.77 -4.05 5.71
C GLU A 39 -1.87 -4.47 6.68
N CYS A 40 -2.80 -5.28 6.19
CA CYS A 40 -3.85 -5.85 7.04
C CYS A 40 -3.21 -6.75 8.09
N GLU A 41 -3.53 -6.53 9.36
CA GLU A 41 -2.96 -7.32 10.47
C GLU A 41 -3.44 -8.77 10.50
N ARG A 42 -4.54 -9.08 9.81
CA ARG A 42 -5.09 -10.44 9.74
C ARG A 42 -4.63 -11.22 8.53
N CYS A 43 -4.89 -10.70 7.35
CA CYS A 43 -4.63 -11.43 6.11
C CYS A 43 -3.33 -11.02 5.42
N GLY A 44 -2.75 -9.90 5.81
CA GLY A 44 -1.50 -9.43 5.23
C GLY A 44 -1.64 -8.72 3.88
N ASP A 45 -2.85 -8.41 3.46
CA ASP A 45 -3.07 -7.69 2.21
C ASP A 45 -2.63 -6.23 2.34
N ILE A 46 -2.04 -5.72 1.28
CA ILE A 46 -1.64 -4.32 1.23
C ILE A 46 -2.83 -3.49 0.76
N ILE A 47 -3.15 -2.47 1.53
CA ILE A 47 -4.29 -1.59 1.26
C ILE A 47 -3.85 -0.15 1.36
N SER A 48 -4.58 0.73 0.68
CA SER A 48 -4.35 2.17 0.80
C SER A 48 -4.72 2.62 2.21
N ARG A 49 -3.89 3.49 2.77
CA ARG A 49 -4.12 4.03 4.11
C ARG A 49 -5.48 4.71 4.24
N ASP A 50 -5.94 5.34 3.16
CA ASP A 50 -7.25 6.00 3.13
C ASP A 50 -8.40 5.01 3.20
N GLU A 51 -8.18 3.80 2.71
CA GLU A 51 -9.20 2.75 2.69
C GLU A 51 -9.05 1.76 3.84
N ALA A 52 -7.97 1.85 4.60
CA ALA A 52 -7.71 0.96 5.71
C ALA A 52 -8.58 1.30 6.91
N TYR A 53 -9.04 0.28 7.59
CA TYR A 53 -9.78 0.43 8.83
C TYR A 53 -8.86 0.17 10.01
N GLN A 54 -9.07 0.88 11.10
CA GLN A 54 -8.24 0.69 12.30
C GLN A 54 -8.60 -0.64 12.98
N GLY A 55 -7.60 -1.47 13.19
CA GLY A 55 -7.74 -2.74 13.87
C GLY A 55 -7.29 -2.67 15.32
N PHE A 56 -6.98 -3.82 15.91
CA PHE A 56 -6.56 -3.88 17.31
C PHE A 56 -5.11 -3.39 17.50
N ASP A 57 -4.19 -3.91 16.71
CA ASP A 57 -2.78 -3.51 16.77
C ASP A 57 -2.28 -2.80 15.52
N GLY A 58 -3.11 -2.71 14.50
CA GLY A 58 -2.73 -2.13 13.23
C GLY A 58 -3.96 -1.79 12.41
N TYR A 59 -3.92 -2.20 11.15
CA TYR A 59 -5.00 -1.88 10.21
C TYR A 59 -5.63 -3.16 9.66
N LEU A 60 -6.88 -3.03 9.25
CA LEU A 60 -7.64 -4.13 8.66
C LEU A 60 -8.10 -3.73 7.26
N CYS A 61 -8.11 -4.67 6.35
CA CYS A 61 -8.75 -4.46 5.06
C CYS A 61 -10.26 -4.51 5.23
N GLU A 62 -10.97 -4.07 4.21
CA GLU A 62 -12.44 -4.04 4.26
C GLU A 62 -13.04 -5.41 4.60
N CYS A 63 -12.54 -6.45 3.97
CA CYS A 63 -13.02 -7.81 4.22
C CYS A 63 -12.83 -8.27 5.66
N CYS A 64 -11.65 -8.07 6.20
CA CYS A 64 -11.36 -8.47 7.58
C CYS A 64 -12.12 -7.61 8.58
N HIS A 65 -12.23 -6.32 8.32
CA HIS A 65 -12.99 -5.41 9.16
C HIS A 65 -14.47 -5.81 9.21
N ASP A 66 -15.03 -6.11 8.04
CA ASP A 66 -16.41 -6.54 7.94
C ASP A 66 -16.63 -7.87 8.67
N ASP A 67 -15.68 -8.78 8.57
CA ASP A 67 -15.75 -10.07 9.24
C ASP A 67 -15.73 -9.94 10.77
N LEU A 68 -14.98 -8.98 11.29
CA LEU A 68 -14.84 -8.77 12.73
C LEU A 68 -15.93 -7.87 13.34
N PHE A 69 -16.31 -6.83 12.61
CA PHE A 69 -17.19 -5.78 13.14
C PHE A 69 -18.51 -5.63 12.38
N GLY A 70 -18.58 -6.23 11.22
CA GLY A 70 -19.78 -6.21 10.39
C GLY A 70 -20.70 -7.35 10.75
#